data_9a51e7ce6162505b66a9aa9f74d2567a
#
_entry.id   9a51e7ce6162505b66a9aa9f74d2567a
#
_cell.length_a   1.000
_cell.length_b   1.000
_cell.length_c   1.000
_cell.angle_alpha   90.00
_cell.angle_beta   90.00
_cell.angle_gamma   90.00
#
_symmetry.space_group_name_H-M   'P 1'
#
loop_
_entity.id
_entity.type
_entity.pdbx_description
1 polymer ?
#
loop_
_entity_poly.entity_id
_entity_poly.type
_entity_poly.pdbx_seq_one_letter_code
_entity_poly.pdbx_strand_id
1 'polypeptide(L)'
;RNLFPAERVMRAKGKSQLPDYPWVEVSDKDLTALLDKSGGLSSEKSGTGTSLGVLFGGTAWDFANPNRIPEGSLDLLVIDEAGQFSLANTLAVGRAARNLLLLGDPQQLPQVAVGEHPYPLDTSALGWLSGGQSVLPAAFGYFLQVTWRMHPQLCAPVSTLSYGGKLHSAAAASERILKVPAREESVLPAEPGLYMYGVHHEHCTVRSEVEAAAVTRLAGEFVGAS
;
A
#
# COMPACT_ATOMS: atom_id res chain seq x y z
N ARG A 1 7.61 -15.28 12.89
CA ARG A 1 7.00 -15.39 14.24
C ARG A 1 5.89 -14.36 14.31
N ASN A 2 4.67 -14.78 14.54
CA ASN A 2 3.56 -13.85 14.76
C ASN A 2 3.82 -13.12 16.09
N LEU A 3 3.98 -11.81 16.03
CA LEU A 3 4.19 -10.97 17.21
C LEU A 3 2.93 -10.89 18.09
N PHE A 4 1.77 -11.13 17.49
CA PHE A 4 0.48 -11.14 18.17
C PHE A 4 -0.18 -12.52 18.02
N PRO A 5 -0.68 -13.14 19.11
CA PRO A 5 -1.53 -14.30 19.01
C PRO A 5 -2.81 -14.00 18.20
N ALA A 6 -3.38 -15.01 17.54
CA ALA A 6 -4.57 -14.84 16.69
C ALA A 6 -5.76 -14.20 17.45
N GLU A 7 -5.98 -14.58 18.70
CA GLU A 7 -7.02 -14.05 19.58
C GLU A 7 -6.84 -12.56 19.95
N ARG A 8 -5.68 -11.99 19.65
CA ARG A 8 -5.38 -10.58 19.87
C ARG A 8 -5.40 -9.75 18.58
N VAL A 9 -5.66 -10.39 17.46
CA VAL A 9 -5.86 -9.74 16.17
C VAL A 9 -7.35 -9.67 15.90
N MET A 10 -7.91 -8.48 15.89
CA MET A 10 -9.35 -8.25 15.76
C MET A 10 -9.65 -7.48 14.49
N ARG A 11 -10.78 -7.77 13.88
CA ARG A 11 -11.27 -7.10 12.69
C ARG A 11 -12.72 -6.69 12.86
N ALA A 12 -13.09 -5.51 12.41
CA ALA A 12 -14.48 -5.09 12.31
C ALA A 12 -15.25 -6.05 11.40
N LYS A 13 -16.43 -6.49 11.86
CA LYS A 13 -17.28 -7.42 11.12
C LYS A 13 -17.73 -6.78 9.80
N GLY A 14 -17.31 -7.37 8.68
CA GLY A 14 -17.66 -6.95 7.34
C GLY A 14 -18.62 -7.92 6.64
N LYS A 15 -19.07 -7.55 5.43
CA LYS A 15 -19.97 -8.39 4.61
C LYS A 15 -19.24 -9.53 3.88
N SER A 16 -17.91 -9.52 3.80
CA SER A 16 -17.13 -10.54 3.10
C SER A 16 -16.67 -11.62 4.08
N GLN A 17 -17.10 -12.84 3.85
CA GLN A 17 -16.50 -14.02 4.50
C GLN A 17 -15.15 -14.27 3.82
N LEU A 18 -14.06 -14.00 4.53
CA LEU A 18 -12.73 -14.43 4.13
C LEU A 18 -12.43 -15.73 4.89
N PRO A 19 -12.18 -16.84 4.18
CA PRO A 19 -11.87 -18.10 4.84
C PRO A 19 -10.52 -18.08 5.53
N ASP A 20 -10.45 -18.73 6.69
CA ASP A 20 -9.23 -19.20 7.38
C ASP A 20 -8.11 -18.21 7.69
N TYR A 21 -8.44 -16.97 8.06
CA TYR A 21 -7.44 -16.07 8.64
C TYR A 21 -7.41 -16.13 10.17
N PRO A 22 -6.22 -16.02 10.80
CA PRO A 22 -6.05 -16.14 12.23
C PRO A 22 -6.41 -14.83 12.98
N TRP A 23 -7.62 -14.32 12.78
CA TRP A 23 -8.15 -13.17 13.52
C TRP A 23 -9.57 -13.43 14.02
N VAL A 24 -9.96 -12.70 15.04
CA VAL A 24 -11.32 -12.73 15.61
C VAL A 24 -12.12 -11.56 15.04
N GLU A 25 -13.29 -11.82 14.45
CA GLU A 25 -14.23 -10.76 14.08
C GLU A 25 -14.97 -10.27 15.31
N VAL A 26 -14.98 -8.96 15.53
CA VAL A 26 -15.67 -8.33 16.66
C VAL A 26 -16.85 -7.49 16.21
N SER A 27 -17.95 -7.56 16.97
CA SER A 27 -19.08 -6.65 16.78
C SER A 27 -18.75 -5.25 17.30
N ASP A 28 -19.53 -4.24 16.89
CA ASP A 28 -19.35 -2.86 17.35
C ASP A 28 -19.46 -2.74 18.89
N LYS A 29 -20.37 -3.50 19.50
CA LYS A 29 -20.56 -3.50 20.96
C LYS A 29 -19.36 -4.08 21.69
N ASP A 30 -18.79 -5.16 21.15
CA ASP A 30 -17.63 -5.82 21.74
C ASP A 30 -16.38 -4.94 21.58
N LEU A 31 -16.22 -4.26 20.43
CA LEU A 31 -15.13 -3.35 20.20
C LEU A 31 -15.18 -2.15 21.17
N THR A 32 -16.35 -1.49 21.29
CA THR A 32 -16.52 -0.36 22.22
C THR A 32 -16.27 -0.81 23.67
N ALA A 33 -16.79 -1.96 24.06
CA ALA A 33 -16.57 -2.51 25.40
C ALA A 33 -15.09 -2.85 25.68
N LEU A 34 -14.34 -3.27 24.67
CA LEU A 34 -12.90 -3.51 24.77
C LEU A 34 -12.12 -2.21 24.90
N LEU A 35 -12.50 -1.18 24.16
CA LEU A 35 -11.86 0.14 24.21
C LEU A 35 -12.18 0.87 25.52
N ASP A 36 -13.42 0.77 26.03
CA ASP A 36 -13.85 1.41 27.28
C ASP A 36 -13.21 0.78 28.53
N LYS A 37 -13.13 -0.57 28.56
CA LYS A 37 -12.56 -1.30 29.70
C LYS A 37 -11.08 -1.07 29.89
N SER A 38 -10.42 -0.53 28.90
CA SER A 38 -8.97 -0.55 28.88
C SER A 38 -8.34 0.77 29.23
N GLY A 39 -9.09 1.89 29.33
CA GLY A 39 -8.32 3.13 29.45
C GLY A 39 -7.09 3.08 28.51
N GLY A 40 -7.21 2.32 27.44
CA GLY A 40 -6.27 1.64 26.61
C GLY A 40 -6.21 0.14 26.93
N LEU A 41 -6.35 -0.73 25.95
CA LEU A 41 -6.36 -2.22 25.97
C LEU A 41 -5.26 -2.93 26.82
N SER A 42 -4.94 -2.39 27.95
CA SER A 42 -3.71 -2.63 28.73
C SER A 42 -3.87 -3.44 29.99
N SER A 43 -4.91 -4.26 30.18
CA SER A 43 -4.89 -5.05 31.40
C SER A 43 -5.62 -6.39 31.35
N GLU A 44 -5.10 -7.32 30.57
CA GLU A 44 -5.04 -8.69 31.09
C GLU A 44 -3.57 -8.96 31.43
N LYS A 45 -3.30 -9.05 32.73
CA LYS A 45 -2.02 -9.50 33.25
C LYS A 45 -1.82 -10.95 32.80
N SER A 46 -1.12 -11.16 31.70
CA SER A 46 -0.35 -12.40 31.53
C SER A 46 0.50 -12.55 32.79
N GLY A 47 0.58 -13.75 33.38
CA GLY A 47 1.30 -14.02 34.62
C GLY A 47 2.79 -13.62 34.63
N THR A 48 3.29 -12.94 33.61
CA THR A 48 4.65 -12.38 33.45
C THR A 48 4.71 -10.87 33.63
N GLY A 49 3.58 -10.18 33.95
CA GLY A 49 3.58 -8.74 34.20
C GLY A 49 3.70 -7.85 32.96
N THR A 50 3.83 -8.39 31.78
CA THR A 50 3.86 -7.65 30.51
C THR A 50 2.46 -7.47 29.94
N SER A 51 2.01 -6.22 29.81
CA SER A 51 0.78 -5.89 29.08
C SER A 51 1.00 -6.18 27.59
N LEU A 52 0.25 -7.13 27.05
CA LEU A 52 0.27 -7.44 25.63
C LEU A 52 -0.72 -6.50 24.92
N GLY A 53 -0.26 -5.76 23.89
CA GLY A 53 -1.11 -4.92 23.05
C GLY A 53 -2.14 -5.75 22.27
N VAL A 54 -3.12 -5.06 21.68
CA VAL A 54 -4.09 -5.63 20.75
C VAL A 54 -3.93 -4.95 19.39
N LEU A 55 -3.98 -5.73 18.32
CA LEU A 55 -4.02 -5.25 16.95
C LEU A 55 -5.47 -5.32 16.45
N PHE A 56 -5.99 -4.18 15.99
CA PHE A 56 -7.34 -4.08 15.42
C PHE A 56 -7.24 -3.63 13.96
N GLY A 57 -7.92 -4.32 13.05
CA GLY A 57 -8.04 -3.95 11.65
C GLY A 57 -9.47 -3.61 11.26
N GLY A 58 -9.64 -2.56 10.46
CA GLY A 58 -10.95 -2.11 9.99
C GLY A 58 -10.82 -1.23 8.76
N THR A 59 -11.96 -0.75 8.28
CA THR A 59 -12.05 0.20 7.17
C THR A 59 -11.93 1.64 7.67
N ALA A 60 -11.71 2.60 6.75
CA ALA A 60 -11.74 4.02 7.08
C ALA A 60 -13.05 4.44 7.79
N TRP A 61 -14.19 3.85 7.40
CA TRP A 61 -15.49 4.12 8.03
C TRP A 61 -15.55 3.70 9.49
N ASP A 62 -14.87 2.60 9.86
CA ASP A 62 -14.80 2.15 11.24
C ASP A 62 -14.05 3.15 12.10
N PHE A 63 -12.87 3.60 11.64
CA PHE A 63 -12.01 4.54 12.36
C PHE A 63 -12.53 5.97 12.36
N ALA A 64 -13.30 6.38 11.36
CA ALA A 64 -13.92 7.70 11.30
C ALA A 64 -15.18 7.82 12.18
N ASN A 65 -15.78 6.71 12.59
CA ASN A 65 -17.01 6.71 13.37
C ASN A 65 -16.70 6.75 14.89
N PRO A 66 -17.01 7.89 15.59
CA PRO A 66 -16.72 8.05 17.01
C PRO A 66 -17.52 7.10 17.92
N ASN A 67 -18.65 6.60 17.43
CA ASN A 67 -19.45 5.63 18.19
C ASN A 67 -18.86 4.21 18.14
N ARG A 68 -17.97 3.95 17.20
CA ARG A 68 -17.24 2.67 17.05
C ARG A 68 -15.88 2.73 17.72
N ILE A 69 -15.11 3.77 17.38
CA ILE A 69 -13.75 3.99 17.89
C ILE A 69 -13.70 5.43 18.43
N PRO A 70 -13.76 5.59 19.76
CA PRO A 70 -13.72 6.90 20.40
C PRO A 70 -12.43 7.68 20.08
N GLU A 71 -12.50 8.99 20.12
CA GLU A 71 -11.37 9.85 19.85
C GLU A 71 -10.20 9.58 20.81
N GLY A 72 -8.99 9.47 20.26
CA GLY A 72 -7.75 9.22 21.03
C GLY A 72 -7.70 7.91 21.78
N SER A 73 -8.62 6.97 21.51
CA SER A 73 -8.68 5.67 22.20
C SER A 73 -7.56 4.70 21.79
N LEU A 74 -6.96 4.91 20.63
CA LEU A 74 -5.86 4.10 20.12
C LEU A 74 -4.51 4.78 20.39
N ASP A 75 -3.50 3.99 20.73
CA ASP A 75 -2.14 4.49 20.90
C ASP A 75 -1.48 4.82 19.56
N LEU A 76 -1.75 3.99 18.54
CA LEU A 76 -1.19 4.12 17.20
C LEU A 76 -2.23 3.67 16.16
N LEU A 77 -2.44 4.48 15.14
CA LEU A 77 -3.13 4.10 13.92
C LEU A 77 -2.12 3.98 12.78
N VAL A 78 -2.09 2.81 12.15
CA VAL A 78 -1.29 2.55 10.96
C VAL A 78 -2.19 2.66 9.74
N ILE A 79 -1.83 3.51 8.78
CA ILE A 79 -2.50 3.62 7.48
C ILE A 79 -1.57 3.05 6.43
N ASP A 80 -1.93 1.90 5.89
CA ASP A 80 -1.23 1.29 4.78
C ASP A 80 -1.74 1.87 3.45
N GLU A 81 -0.88 1.89 2.42
CA GLU A 81 -1.14 2.55 1.13
C GLU A 81 -1.53 4.04 1.28
N ALA A 82 -0.89 4.75 2.21
CA ALA A 82 -1.20 6.14 2.52
C ALA A 82 -0.90 7.12 1.36
N GLY A 83 -0.17 6.68 0.34
CA GLY A 83 -0.03 7.38 -0.93
C GLY A 83 -1.32 7.44 -1.74
N GLN A 84 -2.24 6.50 -1.49
CA GLN A 84 -3.56 6.43 -2.12
C GLN A 84 -4.69 6.86 -1.18
N PHE A 85 -4.39 7.30 0.03
CA PHE A 85 -5.39 7.67 1.04
C PHE A 85 -5.45 9.20 1.15
N SER A 86 -6.61 9.80 0.85
CA SER A 86 -6.75 11.26 0.78
C SER A 86 -6.47 11.92 2.15
N LEU A 87 -6.02 13.17 2.11
CA LEU A 87 -5.79 13.96 3.31
C LEU A 87 -7.07 14.10 4.15
N ALA A 88 -8.21 14.30 3.50
CA ALA A 88 -9.51 14.37 4.18
C ALA A 88 -9.82 13.09 4.94
N ASN A 89 -9.63 11.93 4.32
CA ASN A 89 -9.83 10.64 4.97
C ASN A 89 -8.82 10.43 6.11
N THR A 90 -7.56 10.82 5.90
CA THR A 90 -6.51 10.72 6.93
C THR A 90 -6.88 11.53 8.18
N LEU A 91 -7.38 12.76 7.99
CA LEU A 91 -7.84 13.60 9.11
C LEU A 91 -9.07 12.99 9.81
N ALA A 92 -10.01 12.45 9.04
CA ALA A 92 -11.21 11.83 9.61
C ALA A 92 -10.88 10.62 10.48
N VAL A 93 -9.97 9.73 10.04
CA VAL A 93 -9.59 8.53 10.81
C VAL A 93 -8.56 8.84 11.90
N GLY A 94 -7.71 9.83 11.68
CA GLY A 94 -6.60 10.19 12.57
C GLY A 94 -7.03 10.61 13.96
N ARG A 95 -8.26 11.14 14.09
CA ARG A 95 -8.85 11.46 15.39
C ARG A 95 -8.97 10.26 16.34
N ALA A 96 -9.02 9.03 15.82
CA ALA A 96 -9.15 7.82 16.62
C ALA A 96 -7.89 7.48 17.43
N ALA A 97 -6.73 8.02 17.05
CA ALA A 97 -5.44 7.65 17.63
C ALA A 97 -4.63 8.85 18.10
N ARG A 98 -3.70 8.59 19.03
CA ARG A 98 -2.74 9.59 19.52
C ARG A 98 -1.56 9.78 18.58
N ASN A 99 -1.21 8.74 17.83
CA ASN A 99 -0.10 8.74 16.89
C ASN A 99 -0.54 8.12 15.56
N LEU A 100 0.01 8.62 14.45
CA LEU A 100 -0.20 8.10 13.11
C LEU A 100 1.11 7.57 12.54
N LEU A 101 1.04 6.41 11.91
CA LEU A 101 2.10 5.87 11.06
C LEU A 101 1.53 5.71 9.65
N LEU A 102 2.07 6.46 8.71
CA LEU A 102 1.69 6.40 7.30
C LEU A 102 2.70 5.53 6.55
N LEU A 103 2.23 4.44 5.98
CA LEU A 103 3.02 3.54 5.14
C LEU A 103 2.53 3.67 3.70
N GLY A 104 3.43 3.83 2.75
CA GLY A 104 3.03 3.96 1.35
C GLY A 104 4.05 4.69 0.51
N ASP A 105 3.65 5.00 -0.71
CA ASP A 105 4.48 5.62 -1.70
C ASP A 105 3.77 6.84 -2.31
N PRO A 106 4.27 8.06 -2.10
CA PRO A 106 3.64 9.27 -2.63
C PRO A 106 3.78 9.41 -4.16
N GLN A 107 4.62 8.60 -4.80
CA GLN A 107 4.84 8.61 -6.26
C GLN A 107 3.89 7.65 -7.00
N GLN A 108 3.16 6.80 -6.28
CA GLN A 108 2.12 5.97 -6.88
C GLN A 108 0.88 6.80 -7.21
N LEU A 109 0.03 6.25 -8.10
CA LEU A 109 -1.21 6.90 -8.52
C LEU A 109 -2.09 7.20 -7.30
N PRO A 110 -2.63 8.42 -7.19
CA PRO A 110 -3.56 8.77 -6.13
C PRO A 110 -4.87 8.00 -6.25
N GLN A 111 -5.64 7.97 -5.18
CA GLN A 111 -7.00 7.42 -5.21
C GLN A 111 -7.86 8.20 -6.20
N VAL A 112 -8.63 7.47 -7.02
CA VAL A 112 -9.62 8.09 -7.91
C VAL A 112 -10.74 8.71 -7.07
N ALA A 113 -10.92 10.02 -7.17
CA ALA A 113 -12.04 10.73 -6.55
C ALA A 113 -13.23 10.78 -7.52
N VAL A 114 -14.46 10.66 -6.99
CA VAL A 114 -15.70 10.74 -7.79
C VAL A 114 -16.09 12.19 -8.10
N GLY A 115 -15.49 13.17 -7.44
CA GLY A 115 -15.74 14.59 -7.63
C GLY A 115 -14.49 15.41 -7.42
N GLU A 116 -14.54 16.69 -7.75
CA GLU A 116 -13.47 17.64 -7.48
C GLU A 116 -13.67 18.26 -6.08
N HIS A 117 -12.63 18.26 -5.29
CA HIS A 117 -12.60 18.89 -3.98
C HIS A 117 -11.56 20.02 -3.96
N PRO A 118 -11.76 21.05 -3.12
CA PRO A 118 -10.75 22.08 -2.97
C PRO A 118 -9.41 21.51 -2.50
N TYR A 119 -8.33 21.98 -3.12
CA TYR A 119 -6.97 21.67 -2.64
C TYR A 119 -6.82 22.06 -1.16
N PRO A 120 -6.21 21.21 -0.30
CA PRO A 120 -5.48 19.98 -0.61
C PRO A 120 -6.27 18.67 -0.32
N LEU A 121 -7.57 18.69 -0.21
CA LEU A 121 -8.38 17.58 0.32
C LEU A 121 -8.24 16.26 -0.46
N ASP A 122 -8.09 16.33 -1.78
CA ASP A 122 -7.90 15.15 -2.64
C ASP A 122 -6.44 14.68 -2.72
N THR A 123 -5.50 15.51 -2.28
CA THR A 123 -4.08 15.10 -2.19
C THR A 123 -3.94 14.02 -1.13
N SER A 124 -3.10 13.01 -1.38
CA SER A 124 -2.80 12.02 -0.34
C SER A 124 -2.03 12.66 0.81
N ALA A 125 -2.18 12.10 2.01
CA ALA A 125 -1.45 12.59 3.18
C ALA A 125 0.08 12.55 2.98
N LEU A 126 0.60 11.49 2.36
CA LEU A 126 2.03 11.40 2.03
C LEU A 126 2.42 12.40 0.95
N GLY A 127 1.59 12.60 -0.08
CA GLY A 127 1.81 13.60 -1.12
C GLY A 127 1.84 15.02 -0.54
N TRP A 128 0.95 15.33 0.38
CA TRP A 128 0.93 16.62 1.08
C TRP A 128 2.18 16.83 1.94
N LEU A 129 2.59 15.82 2.72
CA LEU A 129 3.81 15.86 3.56
C LEU A 129 5.09 15.94 2.73
N SER A 130 5.11 15.33 1.53
CA SER A 130 6.28 15.39 0.64
C SER A 130 6.53 16.79 0.07
N GLY A 131 5.52 17.65 0.06
CA GLY A 131 5.62 19.00 -0.50
C GLY A 131 6.04 19.03 -1.97
N GLY A 132 5.65 18.01 -2.75
CA GLY A 132 6.03 17.85 -4.15
C GLY A 132 7.44 17.29 -4.38
N GLN A 133 8.14 16.88 -3.33
CA GLN A 133 9.43 16.22 -3.46
C GLN A 133 9.26 14.75 -3.83
N SER A 134 10.20 14.21 -4.62
CA SER A 134 10.19 12.80 -5.03
C SER A 134 10.42 11.83 -3.87
N VAL A 135 11.01 12.28 -2.79
CA VAL A 135 11.26 11.50 -1.57
C VAL A 135 10.83 12.31 -0.36
N LEU A 136 10.17 11.67 0.59
CA LEU A 136 9.71 12.30 1.83
C LEU A 136 10.89 12.95 2.57
N PRO A 137 10.79 14.22 3.04
CA PRO A 137 11.81 14.85 3.86
C PRO A 137 12.08 14.06 5.13
N ALA A 138 13.36 13.95 5.52
CA ALA A 138 13.78 13.17 6.70
C ALA A 138 13.13 13.63 8.02
N ALA A 139 12.65 14.87 8.09
CA ALA A 139 11.93 15.40 9.25
C ALA A 139 10.55 14.72 9.46
N PHE A 140 9.97 14.15 8.42
CA PHE A 140 8.63 13.53 8.45
C PHE A 140 8.66 12.00 8.43
N GLY A 141 9.82 11.38 8.18
CA GLY A 141 9.90 9.92 8.16
C GLY A 141 11.13 9.36 7.49
N TYR A 142 11.02 8.10 7.11
CA TYR A 142 12.10 7.35 6.50
C TYR A 142 11.73 6.93 5.09
N PHE A 143 12.67 7.07 4.18
CA PHE A 143 12.58 6.49 2.85
C PHE A 143 13.21 5.08 2.86
N LEU A 144 12.43 4.06 2.49
CA LEU A 144 12.91 2.70 2.37
C LEU A 144 13.64 2.55 1.03
N GLN A 145 14.95 2.70 1.06
CA GLN A 145 15.80 2.79 -0.14
C GLN A 145 15.97 1.48 -0.90
N VAL A 146 15.62 0.34 -0.32
CA VAL A 146 15.88 -0.97 -0.91
C VAL A 146 14.58 -1.63 -1.36
N THR A 147 14.44 -1.86 -2.67
CA THR A 147 13.37 -2.67 -3.24
C THR A 147 13.79 -4.12 -3.38
N TRP A 148 12.94 -5.02 -2.90
CA TRP A 148 13.09 -6.47 -3.06
C TRP A 148 12.33 -6.98 -4.30
N ARG A 149 11.58 -6.12 -4.97
CA ARG A 149 10.70 -6.47 -6.09
C ARG A 149 11.38 -6.35 -7.43
N MET A 150 12.08 -5.24 -7.69
CA MET A 150 12.57 -4.90 -9.03
C MET A 150 13.98 -5.42 -9.27
N HIS A 151 14.20 -6.00 -10.46
CA HIS A 151 15.53 -6.29 -10.97
C HIS A 151 16.36 -4.99 -11.09
N PRO A 152 17.70 -4.99 -10.88
CA PRO A 152 18.53 -3.78 -10.92
C PRO A 152 18.36 -2.95 -12.20
N GLN A 153 18.29 -3.59 -13.35
CA GLN A 153 18.14 -2.90 -14.65
C GLN A 153 16.77 -2.21 -14.82
N LEU A 154 15.73 -2.70 -14.13
CA LEU A 154 14.43 -2.02 -14.07
C LEU A 154 14.41 -0.96 -12.95
N CYS A 155 15.04 -1.24 -11.83
CA CYS A 155 15.10 -0.32 -10.71
C CYS A 155 15.84 0.99 -11.04
N ALA A 156 16.93 0.92 -11.77
CA ALA A 156 17.75 2.10 -12.08
C ALA A 156 16.98 3.23 -12.80
N PRO A 157 16.30 2.99 -13.94
CA PRO A 157 15.48 4.02 -14.58
C PRO A 157 14.32 4.49 -13.71
N VAL A 158 13.62 3.59 -13.00
CA VAL A 158 12.53 3.94 -12.09
C VAL A 158 13.03 4.81 -10.95
N SER A 159 14.18 4.47 -10.37
CA SER A 159 14.82 5.26 -9.31
C SER A 159 15.13 6.69 -9.78
N THR A 160 15.68 6.83 -10.96
CA THR A 160 16.01 8.15 -11.53
C THR A 160 14.75 8.97 -11.81
N LEU A 161 13.74 8.36 -12.40
CA LEU A 161 12.50 9.04 -12.80
C LEU A 161 11.63 9.47 -11.61
N SER A 162 11.51 8.61 -10.58
CA SER A 162 10.51 8.79 -9.53
C SER A 162 11.09 9.03 -8.14
N TYR A 163 12.34 8.62 -7.87
CA TYR A 163 12.90 8.65 -6.52
C TYR A 163 14.23 9.37 -6.39
N GLY A 164 14.56 10.23 -7.38
CA GLY A 164 15.80 11.04 -7.37
C GLY A 164 17.09 10.20 -7.28
N GLY A 165 17.07 8.98 -7.81
CA GLY A 165 18.22 8.07 -7.80
C GLY A 165 18.45 7.35 -6.46
N LYS A 166 17.55 7.49 -5.47
CA LYS A 166 17.76 6.96 -4.10
C LYS A 166 17.25 5.54 -3.89
N LEU A 167 16.48 4.97 -4.83
CA LEU A 167 15.98 3.61 -4.73
C LEU A 167 16.98 2.62 -5.33
N HIS A 168 17.27 1.54 -4.62
CA HIS A 168 18.22 0.51 -5.02
C HIS A 168 17.59 -0.88 -4.93
N SER A 169 18.02 -1.80 -5.81
CA SER A 169 17.58 -3.20 -5.72
C SER A 169 18.34 -3.95 -4.65
N ALA A 170 17.65 -4.83 -3.94
CA ALA A 170 18.29 -5.86 -3.13
C ALA A 170 19.09 -6.83 -4.03
N ALA A 171 20.21 -7.36 -3.54
CA ALA A 171 21.04 -8.29 -4.32
C ALA A 171 20.23 -9.49 -4.85
N ALA A 172 19.37 -10.08 -4.03
CA ALA A 172 18.51 -11.19 -4.44
C ALA A 172 17.49 -10.86 -5.55
N ALA A 173 17.21 -9.58 -5.79
CA ALA A 173 16.31 -9.18 -6.86
C ALA A 173 16.95 -9.30 -8.26
N SER A 174 18.28 -9.40 -8.36
CA SER A 174 18.99 -9.65 -9.62
C SER A 174 18.75 -11.05 -10.19
N GLU A 175 18.30 -11.98 -9.36
CA GLU A 175 17.94 -13.35 -9.78
C GLU A 175 16.54 -13.43 -10.40
N ARG A 176 15.77 -12.34 -10.36
CA ARG A 176 14.42 -12.26 -10.92
C ARG A 176 14.46 -12.01 -12.41
N ILE A 177 14.77 -13.05 -13.15
CA ILE A 177 14.81 -13.05 -14.62
C ILE A 177 13.73 -13.97 -15.16
N LEU A 178 13.12 -13.55 -16.27
CA LEU A 178 12.20 -14.39 -17.01
C LEU A 178 13.03 -15.19 -18.04
N LYS A 179 12.98 -16.51 -17.98
CA LYS A 179 13.62 -17.37 -18.96
C LYS A 179 12.68 -17.50 -20.17
N VAL A 180 12.92 -16.68 -21.16
CA VAL A 180 12.17 -16.75 -22.42
C VAL A 180 12.89 -17.69 -23.37
N PRO A 181 12.19 -18.63 -24.04
CA PRO A 181 12.80 -19.43 -25.09
C PRO A 181 13.37 -18.53 -26.17
N ALA A 182 14.61 -18.79 -26.60
CA ALA A 182 15.22 -18.07 -27.71
C ALA A 182 14.35 -18.26 -28.97
N ARG A 183 13.83 -17.16 -29.51
CA ARG A 183 13.08 -17.12 -30.76
C ARG A 183 13.81 -16.20 -31.71
N GLU A 184 14.03 -16.64 -32.95
CA GLU A 184 14.74 -15.84 -33.96
C GLU A 184 14.03 -14.53 -34.31
N GLU A 185 12.71 -14.44 -34.09
CA GLU A 185 11.87 -13.30 -34.41
C GLU A 185 11.34 -12.55 -33.17
N SER A 186 11.98 -12.71 -31.99
CA SER A 186 11.54 -11.97 -30.79
C SER A 186 11.75 -10.48 -30.98
N VAL A 187 10.70 -9.70 -30.72
CA VAL A 187 10.73 -8.24 -30.76
C VAL A 187 11.30 -7.66 -29.47
N LEU A 188 11.13 -8.39 -28.36
CA LEU A 188 11.59 -7.97 -27.05
C LEU A 188 12.96 -8.57 -26.72
N PRO A 189 13.89 -7.76 -26.18
CA PRO A 189 15.15 -8.25 -25.64
C PRO A 189 14.91 -9.26 -24.51
N ALA A 190 15.81 -10.23 -24.36
CA ALA A 190 15.76 -11.22 -23.29
C ALA A 190 16.17 -10.64 -21.93
N GLU A 191 16.93 -9.56 -21.91
CA GLU A 191 17.43 -8.93 -20.70
C GLU A 191 16.31 -8.16 -19.99
N PRO A 192 16.26 -8.16 -18.65
CA PRO A 192 15.36 -7.29 -17.91
C PRO A 192 15.65 -5.81 -18.20
N GLY A 193 14.61 -4.99 -18.32
CA GLY A 193 14.80 -3.55 -18.60
C GLY A 193 13.48 -2.84 -18.87
N LEU A 194 13.60 -1.56 -19.17
CA LEU A 194 12.50 -0.72 -19.65
C LEU A 194 12.66 -0.53 -21.15
N TYR A 195 11.68 -0.97 -21.92
CA TYR A 195 11.71 -0.87 -23.39
C TYR A 195 10.51 -0.09 -23.89
N MET A 196 10.72 0.70 -24.93
CA MET A 196 9.66 1.44 -25.60
C MET A 196 9.38 0.78 -26.95
N TYR A 197 8.12 0.38 -27.15
CA TYR A 197 7.63 -0.14 -28.42
C TYR A 197 6.65 0.85 -29.04
N GLY A 198 7.04 1.48 -30.15
CA GLY A 198 6.22 2.47 -30.83
C GLY A 198 5.09 1.80 -31.63
N VAL A 199 3.87 2.28 -31.45
CA VAL A 199 2.69 1.87 -32.22
C VAL A 199 2.06 3.11 -32.85
N HIS A 200 1.92 3.11 -34.18
CA HIS A 200 1.25 4.18 -34.91
C HIS A 200 -0.28 4.00 -34.83
N HIS A 201 -0.96 4.99 -34.26
CA HIS A 201 -2.42 5.07 -34.27
C HIS A 201 -2.87 6.52 -34.34
N GLU A 202 -4.08 6.76 -34.85
CA GLU A 202 -4.69 8.09 -34.95
C GLU A 202 -6.08 8.07 -34.35
N HIS A 203 -6.50 9.20 -33.78
CA HIS A 203 -7.85 9.42 -33.23
C HIS A 203 -8.30 8.42 -32.13
N CYS A 204 -7.36 7.74 -31.46
CA CYS A 204 -7.66 6.84 -30.35
C CYS A 204 -7.64 7.60 -29.03
N THR A 205 -8.73 7.53 -28.23
CA THR A 205 -8.81 8.17 -26.90
C THR A 205 -8.82 7.14 -25.76
N VAL A 206 -9.83 6.26 -25.76
CA VAL A 206 -10.03 5.27 -24.68
C VAL A 206 -9.77 3.83 -25.16
N ARG A 207 -9.71 3.62 -26.49
CA ARG A 207 -9.57 2.30 -27.12
C ARG A 207 -8.71 2.41 -28.36
N SER A 208 -7.76 1.50 -28.49
CA SER A 208 -6.89 1.35 -29.66
C SER A 208 -6.76 -0.14 -30.00
N GLU A 209 -7.35 -0.56 -31.10
CA GLU A 209 -7.24 -1.95 -31.58
C GLU A 209 -5.80 -2.30 -31.98
N VAL A 210 -5.07 -1.33 -32.52
CA VAL A 210 -3.67 -1.52 -32.94
C VAL A 210 -2.77 -1.74 -31.74
N GLU A 211 -2.95 -0.97 -30.66
CA GLU A 211 -2.21 -1.18 -29.41
C GLU A 211 -2.60 -2.52 -28.76
N ALA A 212 -3.89 -2.85 -28.73
CA ALA A 212 -4.35 -4.14 -28.18
C ALA A 212 -3.73 -5.32 -28.93
N ALA A 213 -3.66 -5.25 -30.28
CA ALA A 213 -3.02 -6.28 -31.10
C ALA A 213 -1.51 -6.37 -30.83
N ALA A 214 -0.84 -5.23 -30.68
CA ALA A 214 0.59 -5.16 -30.33
C ALA A 214 0.85 -5.78 -28.94
N VAL A 215 0.07 -5.43 -27.92
CA VAL A 215 0.17 -6.01 -26.58
C VAL A 215 -0.06 -7.53 -26.61
N THR A 216 -1.09 -7.97 -27.34
CA THR A 216 -1.39 -9.42 -27.46
C THR A 216 -0.21 -10.18 -28.09
N ARG A 217 0.39 -9.63 -29.14
CA ARG A 217 1.56 -10.22 -29.78
C ARG A 217 2.75 -10.29 -28.84
N LEU A 218 3.09 -9.18 -28.18
CA LEU A 218 4.22 -9.10 -27.23
C LEU A 218 4.00 -10.05 -26.04
N ALA A 219 2.79 -10.08 -25.49
CA ALA A 219 2.46 -11.03 -24.41
C ALA A 219 2.59 -12.49 -24.86
N GLY A 220 2.26 -12.79 -26.12
CA GLY A 220 2.40 -14.11 -26.70
C GLY A 220 3.87 -14.60 -26.75
N GLU A 221 4.84 -13.71 -26.78
CA GLU A 221 6.26 -14.06 -26.71
C GLU A 221 6.65 -14.67 -25.35
N PHE A 222 5.94 -14.33 -24.30
CA PHE A 222 6.18 -14.81 -22.92
C PHE A 222 5.35 -16.05 -22.54
N VAL A 223 4.40 -16.46 -23.38
CA VAL A 223 3.61 -17.66 -23.10
C VAL A 223 4.50 -18.90 -23.15
N GLY A 224 4.53 -19.66 -22.06
CA GLY A 224 5.42 -20.81 -21.88
C GLY A 224 6.81 -20.47 -21.37
N ALA A 225 7.09 -19.21 -21.02
CA ALA A 225 8.30 -18.82 -20.29
C ALA A 225 8.24 -19.30 -18.83
N SER A 226 9.38 -19.67 -18.26
CA SER A 226 9.51 -20.18 -16.88
C SER A 226 10.51 -19.37 -16.06
#